data_0f42f73231a5b6aae76accc83d0fdb69
#
_entry.id   0f42f73231a5b6aae76accc83d0fdb69
#
_cell.length_a   1.000
_cell.length_b   1.000
_cell.length_c   1.000
_cell.angle_alpha   90.00
_cell.angle_beta   90.00
_cell.angle_gamma   90.00
#
_symmetry.space_group_name_H-M   'P 1'
#
loop_
_entity.id
_entity.type
_entity.pdbx_description
1 polymer ?
#
loop_
_entity_poly.entity_id
_entity_poly.type
_entity_poly.pdbx_seq_one_letter_code
_entity_poly.pdbx_strand_id
1 'polypeptide(L)'
;TDTFEPGSTMKPFIAALSLETGRVRPDSPIVSSPGSMVVTGFPIRDSHPYGTLTVEQVIQKSSNIGTVRMAMNLQPREMWDMFSQIGMGQKPQLDFPGAVTGRLRPYKTWRPIEQATMSYGYGLSASLFQLARAYSVFARDGELVPVSVVRRDAPPAGIRVFTPETASAVRHMLQMAAGPGGTAPLAQTPGYTVGGKTGTAHKQEGRGYAGNKYRSWFVGLAPVSNPRIVVAVMVDEPSTGVYYGGAVAAPVFSQVVGQTLRLLNVPPDADVKSQIVAKVPAVEESF
;
A
#
# COMPACT_ATOMS: atom_id res chain seq x y z
N THR A 1 -4.38 -3.78 17.90
CA THR A 1 -4.62 -2.72 18.93
C THR A 1 -3.90 -1.43 18.62
N ASP A 2 -2.68 -1.47 18.07
CA ASP A 2 -1.90 -0.26 17.79
C ASP A 2 -2.26 0.35 16.45
N THR A 3 -2.16 1.66 16.37
CA THR A 3 -2.28 2.41 15.12
C THR A 3 -0.94 3.03 14.75
N PHE A 4 -0.73 3.21 13.45
CA PHE A 4 0.46 3.84 12.88
C PHE A 4 0.08 4.61 11.60
N GLU A 5 0.94 5.50 11.17
CA GLU A 5 0.79 6.16 9.88
C GLU A 5 1.11 5.17 8.77
N PRO A 6 0.17 4.85 7.86
CA PRO A 6 0.33 3.77 6.88
C PRO A 6 1.37 4.06 5.78
N GLY A 7 1.85 5.29 5.69
CA GLY A 7 2.93 5.65 4.76
C GLY A 7 2.63 5.29 3.32
N SER A 8 3.67 4.91 2.60
CA SER A 8 3.62 4.59 1.16
C SER A 8 2.62 3.52 0.75
N THR A 9 2.05 2.75 1.71
CA THR A 9 0.98 1.79 1.39
C THR A 9 -0.35 2.44 1.04
N MET A 10 -0.49 3.77 1.21
CA MET A 10 -1.67 4.52 0.75
C MET A 10 -1.59 4.94 -0.72
N LYS A 11 -0.41 4.98 -1.33
CA LYS A 11 -0.20 5.42 -2.71
C LYS A 11 -1.04 4.66 -3.76
N PRO A 12 -1.20 3.33 -3.68
CA PRO A 12 -2.05 2.59 -4.61
C PRO A 12 -3.51 3.05 -4.62
N PHE A 13 -4.04 3.51 -3.49
CA PHE A 13 -5.41 4.04 -3.42
C PHE A 13 -5.54 5.40 -4.12
N ILE A 14 -4.50 6.23 -4.09
CA ILE A 14 -4.47 7.49 -4.84
C ILE A 14 -4.40 7.22 -6.35
N ALA A 15 -3.58 6.27 -6.78
CA ALA A 15 -3.55 5.83 -8.17
C ALA A 15 -4.93 5.28 -8.59
N ALA A 16 -5.53 4.40 -7.78
CA ALA A 16 -6.86 3.86 -8.02
C ALA A 16 -7.92 4.96 -8.20
N LEU A 17 -7.98 5.92 -7.28
CA LEU A 17 -8.94 7.02 -7.36
C LEU A 17 -8.71 7.91 -8.58
N SER A 18 -7.45 8.17 -8.94
CA SER A 18 -7.10 8.96 -10.11
C SER A 18 -7.46 8.26 -11.42
N LEU A 19 -7.32 6.93 -11.49
CA LEU A 19 -7.78 6.09 -12.61
C LEU A 19 -9.31 6.06 -12.68
N GLU A 20 -9.98 5.79 -11.56
CA GLU A 20 -11.44 5.67 -11.45
C GLU A 20 -12.14 6.95 -11.90
N THR A 21 -11.57 8.10 -11.59
CA THR A 21 -12.09 9.41 -11.97
C THR A 21 -11.63 9.88 -13.36
N GLY A 22 -10.90 9.05 -14.10
CA GLY A 22 -10.45 9.33 -15.46
C GLY A 22 -9.41 10.46 -15.58
N ARG A 23 -8.79 10.88 -14.46
CA ARG A 23 -7.77 11.96 -14.47
C ARG A 23 -6.43 11.50 -14.99
N VAL A 24 -6.14 10.21 -14.88
CA VAL A 24 -4.95 9.57 -15.42
C VAL A 24 -5.29 8.20 -16.01
N ARG A 25 -4.39 7.68 -16.82
CA ARG A 25 -4.33 6.28 -17.26
C ARG A 25 -3.07 5.63 -16.71
N PRO A 26 -2.94 4.30 -16.73
CA PRO A 26 -1.75 3.60 -16.23
C PRO A 26 -0.44 4.11 -16.86
N ASP A 27 -0.48 4.43 -18.14
CA ASP A 27 0.64 4.94 -18.94
C ASP A 27 0.82 6.46 -18.91
N SER A 28 -0.04 7.21 -18.24
CA SER A 28 0.04 8.68 -18.19
C SER A 28 1.38 9.14 -17.61
N PRO A 29 2.07 10.11 -18.25
CA PRO A 29 3.34 10.62 -17.75
C PRO A 29 3.15 11.52 -16.53
N ILE A 30 3.94 11.31 -15.50
CA ILE A 30 4.00 12.09 -14.27
C ILE A 30 5.43 12.60 -14.07
N VAL A 31 5.61 13.90 -14.05
CA VAL A 31 6.93 14.52 -13.86
C VAL A 31 7.33 14.45 -12.39
N SER A 32 8.42 13.77 -12.07
CA SER A 32 8.99 13.66 -10.71
C SER A 32 10.32 14.41 -10.56
N SER A 33 10.88 14.95 -11.69
CA SER A 33 12.08 15.79 -11.60
C SER A 33 11.81 17.15 -10.95
N PRO A 34 12.80 17.75 -10.26
CA PRO A 34 14.17 17.28 -10.05
C PRO A 34 14.35 16.35 -8.85
N GLY A 35 13.33 15.65 -8.37
CA GLY A 35 13.36 14.79 -7.17
C GLY A 35 12.95 15.51 -5.89
N SER A 36 12.50 16.77 -6.02
CA SER A 36 11.90 17.57 -4.94
C SER A 36 10.84 18.50 -5.48
N MET A 37 9.81 18.77 -4.68
CA MET A 37 8.78 19.78 -4.95
C MET A 37 8.39 20.47 -3.64
N VAL A 38 7.80 21.64 -3.74
CA VAL A 38 7.33 22.40 -2.56
C VAL A 38 5.82 22.55 -2.63
N VAL A 39 5.12 22.20 -1.55
CA VAL A 39 3.69 22.42 -1.38
C VAL A 39 3.49 23.36 -0.19
N THR A 40 2.98 24.56 -0.44
CA THR A 40 2.75 25.62 0.59
C THR A 40 3.94 25.85 1.55
N GLY A 41 5.17 25.88 0.97
CA GLY A 41 6.41 26.12 1.73
C GLY A 41 7.07 24.88 2.32
N PHE A 42 6.46 23.70 2.20
CA PHE A 42 7.01 22.45 2.73
C PHE A 42 7.61 21.59 1.61
N PRO A 43 8.86 21.14 1.74
CA PRO A 43 9.50 20.29 0.75
C PRO A 43 8.97 18.84 0.83
N ILE A 44 8.67 18.28 -0.34
CA ILE A 44 8.39 16.86 -0.54
C ILE A 44 9.49 16.31 -1.43
N ARG A 45 10.02 15.14 -1.11
CA ARG A 45 11.16 14.56 -1.82
C ARG A 45 10.90 13.10 -2.18
N ASP A 46 11.47 12.69 -3.29
CA ASP A 46 11.69 11.30 -3.63
C ASP A 46 13.08 10.85 -3.16
N SER A 47 13.27 9.54 -2.98
CA SER A 47 14.60 8.97 -2.69
C SER A 47 15.60 9.21 -3.83
N HIS A 48 15.09 9.31 -5.06
CA HIS A 48 15.91 9.54 -6.27
C HIS A 48 15.19 10.53 -7.22
N PRO A 49 15.95 11.27 -8.05
CA PRO A 49 15.39 12.10 -9.11
C PRO A 49 14.98 11.23 -10.30
N TYR A 50 13.76 10.71 -10.30
CA TYR A 50 13.28 9.74 -11.30
C TYR A 50 12.99 10.35 -12.70
N GLY A 51 12.97 11.66 -12.87
CA GLY A 51 12.57 12.28 -14.13
C GLY A 51 11.07 12.20 -14.36
N THR A 52 10.64 11.66 -15.50
CA THR A 52 9.23 11.41 -15.80
C THR A 52 8.94 9.91 -15.64
N LEU A 53 7.92 9.59 -14.85
CA LEU A 53 7.44 8.24 -14.60
C LEU A 53 6.05 8.07 -15.22
N THR A 54 5.65 6.85 -15.57
CA THR A 54 4.22 6.53 -15.75
C THR A 54 3.54 6.38 -14.39
N VAL A 55 2.21 6.41 -14.36
CA VAL A 55 1.45 6.14 -13.11
C VAL A 55 1.82 4.78 -12.52
N GLU A 56 2.01 3.76 -13.35
CA GLU A 56 2.49 2.44 -12.92
C GLU A 56 3.87 2.52 -12.28
N GLN A 57 4.79 3.25 -12.89
CA GLN A 57 6.14 3.45 -12.36
C GLN A 57 6.14 4.30 -11.07
N VAL A 58 5.20 5.23 -10.89
CA VAL A 58 5.03 5.95 -9.62
C VAL A 58 4.80 4.98 -8.47
N ILE A 59 3.94 3.98 -8.67
CA ILE A 59 3.68 2.95 -7.66
C ILE A 59 4.87 1.98 -7.53
N GLN A 60 5.43 1.53 -8.65
CA GLN A 60 6.59 0.64 -8.68
C GLN A 60 7.79 1.22 -7.91
N LYS A 61 8.12 2.48 -8.15
CA LYS A 61 9.25 3.20 -7.54
C LYS A 61 8.89 3.86 -6.21
N SER A 62 7.62 3.85 -5.83
CA SER A 62 7.13 4.51 -4.62
C SER A 62 7.40 6.01 -4.59
N SER A 63 7.25 6.73 -5.73
CA SER A 63 7.48 8.17 -5.80
C SER A 63 6.45 8.94 -4.96
N ASN A 64 6.93 9.75 -4.00
CA ASN A 64 6.13 10.70 -3.24
C ASN A 64 5.61 11.81 -4.17
N ILE A 65 6.51 12.38 -4.97
CA ILE A 65 6.20 13.49 -5.88
C ILE A 65 5.15 13.08 -6.89
N GLY A 66 5.34 11.91 -7.52
CA GLY A 66 4.36 11.40 -8.48
C GLY A 66 2.98 11.21 -7.86
N THR A 67 2.93 10.66 -6.64
CA THR A 67 1.67 10.46 -5.91
C THR A 67 1.03 11.81 -5.53
N VAL A 68 1.80 12.76 -5.03
CA VAL A 68 1.30 14.11 -4.69
C VAL A 68 0.74 14.82 -5.91
N ARG A 69 1.39 14.71 -7.07
CA ARG A 69 0.88 15.31 -8.31
C ARG A 69 -0.48 14.72 -8.71
N MET A 70 -0.67 13.42 -8.57
CA MET A 70 -1.99 12.80 -8.77
C MET A 70 -3.00 13.31 -7.74
N ALA A 71 -2.63 13.32 -6.47
CA ALA A 71 -3.51 13.72 -5.37
C ALA A 71 -3.94 15.20 -5.44
N MET A 72 -3.07 16.10 -5.87
CA MET A 72 -3.40 17.51 -5.99
C MET A 72 -4.34 17.82 -7.17
N ASN A 73 -4.56 16.85 -8.08
CA ASN A 73 -5.60 16.91 -9.11
C ASN A 73 -6.95 16.35 -8.64
N LEU A 74 -7.02 15.80 -7.43
CA LEU A 74 -8.24 15.32 -6.80
C LEU A 74 -8.80 16.39 -5.85
N GLN A 75 -10.12 16.35 -5.62
CA GLN A 75 -10.69 17.18 -4.56
C GLN A 75 -10.42 16.51 -3.19
N PRO A 76 -10.16 17.29 -2.12
CA PRO A 76 -9.97 16.74 -0.78
C PRO A 76 -11.12 15.84 -0.33
N ARG A 77 -12.35 16.16 -0.74
CA ARG A 77 -13.54 15.37 -0.45
C ARG A 77 -13.48 13.99 -1.10
N GLU A 78 -13.06 13.91 -2.37
CA GLU A 78 -12.96 12.62 -3.09
C GLU A 78 -11.97 11.68 -2.41
N MET A 79 -10.82 12.21 -1.97
CA MET A 79 -9.83 11.45 -1.22
C MET A 79 -10.39 10.99 0.14
N TRP A 80 -11.07 11.88 0.84
CA TRP A 80 -11.65 11.57 2.15
C TRP A 80 -12.75 10.50 2.05
N ASP A 81 -13.65 10.65 1.07
CA ASP A 81 -14.73 9.70 0.81
C ASP A 81 -14.16 8.31 0.51
N MET A 82 -13.14 8.22 -0.35
CA MET A 82 -12.45 6.96 -0.67
C MET A 82 -11.75 6.36 0.55
N PHE A 83 -10.99 7.15 1.33
CA PHE A 83 -10.33 6.68 2.54
C PHE A 83 -11.35 6.16 3.56
N SER A 84 -12.49 6.83 3.70
CA SER A 84 -13.58 6.39 4.57
C SER A 84 -14.19 5.06 4.06
N GLN A 85 -14.43 4.94 2.76
CA GLN A 85 -15.01 3.73 2.16
C GLN A 85 -14.12 2.49 2.37
N ILE A 86 -12.80 2.64 2.27
CA ILE A 86 -11.87 1.53 2.54
C ILE A 86 -11.63 1.28 4.04
N GLY A 87 -12.31 2.03 4.93
CA GLY A 87 -12.35 1.79 6.37
C GLY A 87 -11.34 2.59 7.20
N MET A 88 -10.68 3.60 6.63
CA MET A 88 -9.80 4.49 7.40
C MET A 88 -10.62 5.39 8.33
N GLY A 89 -10.18 5.53 9.59
CA GLY A 89 -10.88 6.32 10.59
C GLY A 89 -12.20 5.70 11.08
N GLN A 90 -12.51 4.48 10.70
CA GLN A 90 -13.73 3.76 11.10
C GLN A 90 -13.37 2.53 11.95
N LYS A 91 -14.19 2.25 12.96
CA LYS A 91 -14.05 1.01 13.71
C LYS A 91 -14.36 -0.17 12.77
N PRO A 92 -13.45 -1.13 12.64
CA PRO A 92 -13.75 -2.36 11.89
C PRO A 92 -15.00 -3.01 12.49
N GLN A 93 -15.95 -3.38 11.63
CA GLN A 93 -17.14 -4.12 12.01
C GLN A 93 -16.78 -5.59 12.29
N LEU A 94 -15.98 -5.79 13.31
CA LEU A 94 -15.49 -7.08 13.76
C LEU A 94 -15.66 -7.14 15.27
N ASP A 95 -16.39 -8.13 15.75
CA ASP A 95 -16.55 -8.41 17.19
C ASP A 95 -15.26 -9.06 17.72
N PHE A 96 -14.18 -8.27 17.72
CA PHE A 96 -12.89 -8.67 18.26
C PHE A 96 -12.40 -7.66 19.27
N PRO A 97 -12.02 -8.09 20.48
CA PRO A 97 -11.51 -7.18 21.51
C PRO A 97 -10.28 -6.41 21.02
N GLY A 98 -10.25 -5.11 21.30
CA GLY A 98 -9.11 -4.26 20.93
C GLY A 98 -9.09 -3.75 19.49
N ALA A 99 -10.16 -3.93 18.71
CA ALA A 99 -10.27 -3.30 17.40
C ALA A 99 -10.32 -1.77 17.54
N VAL A 100 -9.36 -1.09 16.90
CA VAL A 100 -9.20 0.37 16.95
C VAL A 100 -9.67 1.03 15.65
N THR A 101 -10.06 2.31 15.73
CA THR A 101 -10.58 3.07 14.59
C THR A 101 -9.50 3.70 13.73
N GLY A 102 -8.30 3.92 14.29
CA GLY A 102 -7.34 4.82 13.66
C GLY A 102 -7.86 6.27 13.64
N ARG A 103 -7.28 7.10 12.77
CA ARG A 103 -7.65 8.52 12.68
C ARG A 103 -7.70 8.96 11.21
N LEU A 104 -8.81 9.56 10.82
CA LEU A 104 -8.96 10.29 9.57
C LEU A 104 -9.68 11.61 9.88
N ARG A 105 -8.98 12.74 9.73
CA ARG A 105 -9.58 14.06 9.98
C ARG A 105 -10.55 14.44 8.86
N PRO A 106 -11.61 15.21 9.15
CA PRO A 106 -12.54 15.69 8.12
C PRO A 106 -11.81 16.50 7.05
N TYR A 107 -12.12 16.26 5.77
CA TYR A 107 -11.45 16.92 4.64
C TYR A 107 -11.52 18.45 4.67
N LYS A 108 -12.58 19.01 5.25
CA LYS A 108 -12.77 20.48 5.40
C LYS A 108 -11.68 21.16 6.23
N THR A 109 -10.94 20.37 7.03
CA THR A 109 -9.84 20.88 7.85
C THR A 109 -8.48 20.76 7.18
N TRP A 110 -8.41 20.14 5.99
CA TRP A 110 -7.14 19.90 5.32
C TRP A 110 -6.61 21.16 4.63
N ARG A 111 -5.38 21.49 4.95
CA ARG A 111 -4.57 22.42 4.16
C ARG A 111 -3.99 21.67 2.96
N PRO A 112 -3.55 22.36 1.88
CA PRO A 112 -2.97 21.69 0.72
C PRO A 112 -1.81 20.75 1.06
N ILE A 113 -0.95 21.12 2.02
CA ILE A 113 0.14 20.23 2.47
C ILE A 113 -0.40 18.97 3.14
N GLU A 114 -1.51 19.04 3.86
CA GLU A 114 -2.10 17.87 4.51
C GLU A 114 -2.74 16.92 3.49
N GLN A 115 -3.38 17.46 2.44
CA GLN A 115 -3.83 16.66 1.30
C GLN A 115 -2.65 15.95 0.63
N ALA A 116 -1.54 16.66 0.42
CA ALA A 116 -0.33 16.11 -0.15
C ALA A 116 0.24 14.99 0.72
N THR A 117 0.44 15.20 2.03
CA THR A 117 1.04 14.21 2.92
C THR A 117 0.13 12.98 3.13
N MET A 118 -1.19 13.17 3.21
CA MET A 118 -2.14 12.05 3.31
C MET A 118 -2.13 11.15 2.08
N SER A 119 -1.77 11.68 0.91
CA SER A 119 -1.68 10.89 -0.31
C SER A 119 -0.63 9.78 -0.24
N TYR A 120 0.42 9.97 0.54
CA TYR A 120 1.42 8.97 0.81
C TYR A 120 1.46 8.52 2.29
N GLY A 121 0.32 8.68 2.97
CA GLY A 121 -0.02 7.98 4.21
C GLY A 121 0.43 8.66 5.50
N TYR A 122 0.75 9.97 5.49
CA TYR A 122 1.04 10.74 6.70
C TYR A 122 -0.12 11.66 7.08
N GLY A 123 -0.34 11.85 8.38
CA GLY A 123 -1.45 12.67 8.90
C GLY A 123 -2.78 11.91 9.08
N LEU A 124 -2.79 10.61 8.79
CA LEU A 124 -3.84 9.66 9.15
C LEU A 124 -3.21 8.48 9.89
N SER A 125 -4.01 7.70 10.61
CA SER A 125 -3.51 6.47 11.23
C SER A 125 -4.49 5.31 11.05
N ALA A 126 -3.93 4.11 10.94
CA ALA A 126 -4.67 2.87 10.80
C ALA A 126 -3.99 1.74 11.58
N SER A 127 -4.72 0.70 11.91
CA SER A 127 -4.15 -0.56 12.38
C SER A 127 -3.70 -1.42 11.19
N LEU A 128 -2.82 -2.38 11.46
CA LEU A 128 -2.40 -3.35 10.45
C LEU A 128 -3.58 -4.13 9.87
N PHE A 129 -4.58 -4.43 10.69
CA PHE A 129 -5.82 -5.07 10.26
C PHE A 129 -6.64 -4.19 9.29
N GLN A 130 -6.80 -2.89 9.61
CA GLN A 130 -7.48 -1.95 8.71
C GLN A 130 -6.75 -1.86 7.36
N LEU A 131 -5.42 -1.85 7.37
CA LEU A 131 -4.62 -1.82 6.15
C LEU A 131 -4.82 -3.09 5.32
N ALA A 132 -4.74 -4.29 5.92
CA ALA A 132 -5.00 -5.55 5.23
C ALA A 132 -6.42 -5.60 4.65
N ARG A 133 -7.42 -5.16 5.43
CA ARG A 133 -8.82 -5.07 4.97
C ARG A 133 -8.95 -4.11 3.78
N ALA A 134 -8.32 -2.95 3.82
CA ALA A 134 -8.36 -1.99 2.72
C ALA A 134 -7.79 -2.60 1.42
N TYR A 135 -6.69 -3.34 1.50
CA TYR A 135 -6.09 -4.01 0.34
C TYR A 135 -6.96 -5.13 -0.24
N SER A 136 -7.90 -5.67 0.54
CA SER A 136 -8.85 -6.66 0.01
C SER A 136 -9.72 -6.11 -1.13
N VAL A 137 -9.89 -4.80 -1.24
CA VAL A 137 -10.61 -4.18 -2.35
C VAL A 137 -9.95 -4.49 -3.70
N PHE A 138 -8.62 -4.52 -3.75
CA PHE A 138 -7.89 -4.89 -4.96
C PHE A 138 -7.93 -6.40 -5.24
N ALA A 139 -8.03 -7.21 -4.19
CA ALA A 139 -8.16 -8.66 -4.29
C ALA A 139 -9.56 -9.12 -4.72
N ARG A 140 -10.56 -8.26 -4.65
CA ARG A 140 -11.96 -8.55 -4.94
C ARG A 140 -12.56 -7.64 -6.03
N ASP A 141 -11.75 -7.36 -7.03
CA ASP A 141 -12.16 -6.59 -8.21
C ASP A 141 -12.87 -5.26 -7.88
N GLY A 142 -12.37 -4.56 -6.87
CA GLY A 142 -12.88 -3.26 -6.45
C GLY A 142 -14.01 -3.29 -5.41
N GLU A 143 -14.37 -4.46 -4.91
CA GLU A 143 -15.40 -4.61 -3.89
C GLU A 143 -14.79 -4.79 -2.50
N LEU A 144 -15.22 -3.99 -1.53
CA LEU A 144 -14.87 -4.16 -0.12
C LEU A 144 -15.96 -4.94 0.60
N VAL A 145 -15.62 -6.12 1.11
CA VAL A 145 -16.56 -6.97 1.84
C VAL A 145 -16.39 -6.87 3.35
N PRO A 146 -17.46 -7.05 4.13
CA PRO A 146 -17.36 -7.20 5.58
C PRO A 146 -16.51 -8.41 5.95
N VAL A 147 -15.67 -8.25 6.97
CA VAL A 147 -14.82 -9.32 7.49
C VAL A 147 -15.52 -10.09 8.59
N SER A 148 -15.25 -11.38 8.70
CA SER A 148 -15.76 -12.23 9.77
C SER A 148 -14.65 -13.17 10.25
N VAL A 149 -14.54 -13.36 11.56
CA VAL A 149 -13.69 -14.40 12.18
C VAL A 149 -14.42 -15.73 12.28
N VAL A 150 -15.72 -15.72 12.05
CA VAL A 150 -16.56 -16.91 12.02
C VAL A 150 -16.78 -17.31 10.56
N ARG A 151 -16.66 -18.60 10.28
CA ARG A 151 -16.97 -19.16 8.95
C ARG A 151 -18.42 -18.82 8.58
N ARG A 152 -18.60 -18.37 7.36
CA ARG A 152 -19.92 -18.09 6.77
C ARG A 152 -20.14 -19.01 5.58
N ASP A 153 -21.38 -19.42 5.35
CA ASP A 153 -21.75 -20.29 4.23
C ASP A 153 -21.72 -19.55 2.90
N ALA A 154 -21.97 -18.24 2.92
CA ALA A 154 -21.86 -17.36 1.76
C ALA A 154 -21.13 -16.05 2.12
N PRO A 155 -20.37 -15.48 1.19
CA PRO A 155 -19.77 -14.18 1.40
C PRO A 155 -20.87 -13.12 1.56
N PRO A 156 -20.73 -12.21 2.53
CA PRO A 156 -21.68 -11.09 2.67
C PRO A 156 -21.57 -10.15 1.46
N ALA A 157 -22.64 -9.43 1.17
CA ALA A 157 -22.61 -8.37 0.17
C ALA A 157 -21.58 -7.30 0.55
N GLY A 158 -20.74 -6.94 -0.40
CA GLY A 158 -19.76 -5.87 -0.27
C GLY A 158 -20.25 -4.54 -0.82
N ILE A 159 -19.44 -3.53 -0.67
CA ILE A 159 -19.63 -2.23 -1.31
C ILE A 159 -18.61 -2.06 -2.43
N ARG A 160 -19.05 -1.58 -3.58
CA ARG A 160 -18.14 -1.24 -4.67
C ARG A 160 -17.45 0.07 -4.38
N VAL A 161 -16.11 0.02 -4.34
CA VAL A 161 -15.25 1.18 -4.15
C VAL A 161 -14.62 1.60 -5.48
N PHE A 162 -14.20 0.62 -6.28
CA PHE A 162 -13.59 0.82 -7.60
C PHE A 162 -14.21 -0.14 -8.62
N THR A 163 -14.06 0.18 -9.90
CA THR A 163 -14.38 -0.75 -10.98
C THR A 163 -13.41 -1.93 -10.99
N PRO A 164 -13.80 -3.09 -11.55
CA PRO A 164 -12.89 -4.23 -11.74
C PRO A 164 -11.65 -3.87 -12.56
N GLU A 165 -11.79 -2.99 -13.54
CA GLU A 165 -10.71 -2.48 -14.39
C GLU A 165 -9.67 -1.72 -13.58
N THR A 166 -10.12 -0.78 -12.74
CA THR A 166 -9.25 -0.04 -11.82
C THR A 166 -8.53 -0.97 -10.85
N ALA A 167 -9.26 -1.90 -10.24
CA ALA A 167 -8.67 -2.87 -9.31
C ALA A 167 -7.62 -3.76 -9.99
N SER A 168 -7.88 -4.20 -11.23
CA SER A 168 -6.95 -4.98 -12.02
C SER A 168 -5.68 -4.19 -12.38
N ALA A 169 -5.84 -2.93 -12.81
CA ALA A 169 -4.70 -2.06 -13.10
C ALA A 169 -3.82 -1.86 -11.86
N VAL A 170 -4.43 -1.63 -10.69
CA VAL A 170 -3.68 -1.47 -9.43
C VAL A 170 -3.01 -2.79 -9.01
N ARG A 171 -3.64 -3.95 -9.20
CA ARG A 171 -2.96 -5.25 -8.97
C ARG A 171 -1.70 -5.39 -9.81
N HIS A 172 -1.74 -4.97 -11.08
CA HIS A 172 -0.55 -4.96 -11.94
C HIS A 172 0.54 -4.03 -11.38
N MET A 173 0.19 -2.83 -10.95
CA MET A 173 1.13 -1.89 -10.32
C MET A 173 1.76 -2.47 -9.05
N LEU A 174 0.96 -3.14 -8.22
CA LEU A 174 1.42 -3.83 -7.01
C LEU A 174 2.37 -5.00 -7.35
N GLN A 175 2.11 -5.72 -8.44
CA GLN A 175 3.01 -6.76 -8.94
C GLN A 175 4.34 -6.18 -9.39
N MET A 176 4.34 -5.05 -10.11
CA MET A 176 5.56 -4.33 -10.48
C MET A 176 6.36 -3.86 -9.25
N ALA A 177 5.67 -3.38 -8.20
CA ALA A 177 6.32 -2.93 -6.96
C ALA A 177 6.97 -4.10 -6.18
N ALA A 178 6.39 -5.30 -6.24
CA ALA A 178 6.92 -6.52 -5.65
C ALA A 178 7.90 -7.28 -6.58
N GLY A 179 8.07 -6.82 -7.81
CA GLY A 179 8.91 -7.44 -8.83
C GLY A 179 10.28 -6.78 -8.99
N PRO A 180 11.04 -7.21 -10.01
CA PRO A 180 12.32 -6.58 -10.36
C PRO A 180 12.17 -5.09 -10.64
N GLY A 181 13.07 -4.29 -10.07
CA GLY A 181 13.03 -2.83 -10.19
C GLY A 181 11.97 -2.14 -9.33
N GLY A 182 11.17 -2.89 -8.58
CA GLY A 182 10.29 -2.39 -7.54
C GLY A 182 10.97 -2.26 -6.18
N THR A 183 10.20 -1.83 -5.16
CA THR A 183 10.72 -1.63 -3.79
C THR A 183 10.78 -2.92 -2.96
N ALA A 184 10.15 -4.01 -3.40
CA ALA A 184 10.08 -5.26 -2.63
C ALA A 184 10.28 -6.54 -3.45
N PRO A 185 11.39 -6.69 -4.19
CA PRO A 185 11.64 -7.93 -4.94
C PRO A 185 11.76 -9.18 -4.05
N LEU A 186 12.05 -9.01 -2.76
CA LEU A 186 12.09 -10.12 -1.80
C LEU A 186 10.70 -10.64 -1.38
N ALA A 187 9.62 -9.98 -1.82
CA ALA A 187 8.26 -10.50 -1.66
C ALA A 187 7.93 -11.63 -2.65
N GLN A 188 8.72 -11.79 -3.71
CA GLN A 188 8.48 -12.83 -4.71
C GLN A 188 8.44 -14.22 -4.06
N THR A 189 7.42 -14.99 -4.44
CA THR A 189 7.09 -16.29 -3.84
C THR A 189 7.15 -17.38 -4.90
N PRO A 190 8.00 -18.42 -4.73
CA PRO A 190 8.11 -19.50 -5.71
C PRO A 190 6.76 -20.16 -6.03
N GLY A 191 6.41 -20.17 -7.33
CA GLY A 191 5.19 -20.75 -7.85
C GLY A 191 3.96 -19.83 -7.85
N TYR A 192 4.05 -18.63 -7.29
CA TYR A 192 2.90 -17.72 -7.21
C TYR A 192 3.25 -16.29 -7.63
N THR A 193 2.36 -15.67 -8.41
CA THR A 193 2.44 -14.24 -8.64
C THR A 193 2.02 -13.48 -7.38
N VAL A 194 2.78 -12.44 -7.02
CA VAL A 194 2.50 -11.63 -5.85
C VAL A 194 2.50 -10.16 -6.21
N GLY A 195 1.66 -9.39 -5.55
CA GLY A 195 1.64 -7.94 -5.64
C GLY A 195 1.53 -7.33 -4.26
N GLY A 196 2.20 -6.20 -4.04
CA GLY A 196 2.12 -5.54 -2.75
C GLY A 196 2.92 -4.25 -2.69
N LYS A 197 2.88 -3.62 -1.53
CA LYS A 197 3.53 -2.34 -1.29
C LYS A 197 4.23 -2.32 0.05
N THR A 198 5.42 -1.75 0.04
CA THR A 198 6.21 -1.47 1.24
C THR A 198 5.71 -0.21 1.94
N GLY A 199 5.97 -0.17 3.24
CA GLY A 199 5.93 1.02 4.04
C GLY A 199 7.04 0.97 5.09
N THR A 200 7.64 2.12 5.36
CA THR A 200 8.66 2.30 6.37
C THR A 200 8.47 3.70 6.95
N ALA A 201 8.46 3.82 8.26
CA ALA A 201 8.37 5.11 8.92
C ALA A 201 9.15 5.11 10.23
N HIS A 202 9.58 6.30 10.66
CA HIS A 202 10.04 6.47 12.01
C HIS A 202 8.91 6.20 13.00
N LYS A 203 9.25 5.54 14.11
CA LYS A 203 8.28 5.30 15.17
C LYS A 203 7.92 6.62 15.85
N GLN A 204 6.63 6.85 16.04
CA GLN A 204 6.17 8.00 16.80
C GLN A 204 6.38 7.77 18.28
N GLU A 205 7.01 8.73 18.96
CA GLU A 205 7.13 8.76 20.43
C GLU A 205 6.61 10.12 20.93
N GLY A 206 5.51 10.09 21.68
CA GLY A 206 4.87 11.31 22.17
C GLY A 206 4.35 12.20 21.05
N ARG A 207 4.88 13.45 20.95
CA ARG A 207 4.52 14.42 19.90
C ARG A 207 5.50 14.47 18.73
N GLY A 208 6.52 13.60 18.70
CA GLY A 208 7.58 13.58 17.70
C GLY A 208 7.89 12.18 17.19
N TYR A 209 8.99 12.08 16.46
CA TYR A 209 9.50 10.80 15.95
C TYR A 209 10.73 10.38 16.73
N ALA A 210 10.85 9.09 17.06
CA ALA A 210 12.04 8.51 17.66
C ALA A 210 13.18 8.43 16.65
N GLY A 211 14.35 8.97 16.98
CA GLY A 211 15.45 9.20 16.03
C GLY A 211 15.89 7.96 15.23
N ASN A 212 16.11 6.81 15.89
CA ASN A 212 16.63 5.60 15.24
C ASN A 212 15.70 4.40 15.39
N LYS A 213 14.41 4.62 15.65
CA LYS A 213 13.42 3.55 15.76
C LYS A 213 12.47 3.59 14.58
N TYR A 214 12.31 2.47 13.91
CA TYR A 214 11.51 2.34 12.72
C TYR A 214 10.41 1.31 12.90
N ARG A 215 9.32 1.49 12.18
CA ARG A 215 8.36 0.45 11.85
C ARG A 215 8.47 0.18 10.36
N SER A 216 8.48 -1.08 10.00
CA SER A 216 8.67 -1.53 8.63
C SER A 216 7.62 -2.56 8.29
N TRP A 217 6.89 -2.36 7.22
CA TRP A 217 5.80 -3.26 6.86
C TRP A 217 5.71 -3.49 5.37
N PHE A 218 5.03 -4.57 5.04
CA PHE A 218 4.63 -4.91 3.69
C PHE A 218 3.19 -5.42 3.72
N VAL A 219 2.37 -4.96 2.79
CA VAL A 219 1.02 -5.47 2.57
C VAL A 219 0.86 -5.87 1.12
N GLY A 220 0.29 -7.04 0.89
CA GLY A 220 0.15 -7.56 -0.46
C GLY A 220 -0.90 -8.65 -0.56
N LEU A 221 -1.08 -9.13 -1.78
CA LEU A 221 -2.07 -10.12 -2.17
C LEU A 221 -1.42 -11.17 -3.08
N ALA A 222 -2.00 -12.36 -3.09
CA ALA A 222 -1.56 -13.46 -3.93
C ALA A 222 -2.68 -14.51 -4.14
N PRO A 223 -2.66 -15.22 -5.28
CA PRO A 223 -1.96 -14.89 -6.53
C PRO A 223 -2.50 -13.58 -7.14
N VAL A 224 -1.71 -12.86 -7.94
CA VAL A 224 -2.20 -11.63 -8.62
C VAL A 224 -3.26 -11.95 -9.65
N SER A 225 -3.14 -13.08 -10.33
CA SER A 225 -4.08 -13.56 -11.36
C SER A 225 -5.48 -13.81 -10.82
N ASN A 226 -5.58 -14.37 -9.60
CA ASN A 226 -6.83 -14.66 -8.90
C ASN A 226 -6.60 -14.63 -7.40
N PRO A 227 -6.66 -13.47 -6.75
CA PRO A 227 -6.27 -13.31 -5.36
C PRO A 227 -7.09 -14.18 -4.40
N ARG A 228 -6.40 -14.91 -3.54
CA ARG A 228 -6.98 -15.81 -2.55
C ARG A 228 -6.69 -15.36 -1.12
N ILE A 229 -5.62 -14.61 -0.94
CA ILE A 229 -5.21 -14.09 0.38
C ILE A 229 -4.69 -12.66 0.25
N VAL A 230 -4.88 -11.90 1.32
CA VAL A 230 -4.19 -10.65 1.59
C VAL A 230 -3.40 -10.84 2.87
N VAL A 231 -2.13 -10.48 2.85
CA VAL A 231 -1.22 -10.61 3.99
C VAL A 231 -0.58 -9.26 4.28
N ALA A 232 -0.61 -8.86 5.54
CA ALA A 232 0.09 -7.68 6.03
C ALA A 232 1.07 -8.10 7.13
N VAL A 233 2.34 -7.71 6.97
CA VAL A 233 3.43 -8.01 7.89
C VAL A 233 4.00 -6.70 8.40
N MET A 234 4.19 -6.58 9.70
CA MET A 234 4.90 -5.45 10.33
C MET A 234 6.02 -5.96 11.22
N VAL A 235 7.17 -5.33 11.13
CA VAL A 235 8.30 -5.50 12.05
C VAL A 235 8.48 -4.18 12.79
N ASP A 236 8.26 -4.21 14.09
CA ASP A 236 8.43 -3.04 14.97
C ASP A 236 9.85 -3.06 15.55
N GLU A 237 10.58 -1.98 15.34
CA GLU A 237 11.98 -1.80 15.77
C GLU A 237 12.92 -2.91 15.25
N PRO A 238 13.09 -3.09 13.91
CA PRO A 238 14.05 -4.07 13.39
C PRO A 238 15.46 -3.75 13.90
N SER A 239 16.14 -4.78 14.44
CA SER A 239 17.38 -4.65 15.22
C SER A 239 18.67 -4.94 14.44
N THR A 240 18.56 -5.38 13.17
CA THR A 240 19.71 -5.85 12.37
C THR A 240 20.44 -4.74 11.61
N GLY A 241 20.09 -3.46 11.82
CA GLY A 241 20.63 -2.32 11.08
C GLY A 241 19.97 -2.08 9.72
N VAL A 242 19.13 -3.02 9.25
CA VAL A 242 18.30 -2.88 8.06
C VAL A 242 16.86 -2.67 8.49
N TYR A 243 16.22 -1.62 8.00
CA TYR A 243 14.89 -1.21 8.46
C TYR A 243 13.86 -0.99 7.33
N TYR A 244 14.21 -1.12 6.08
CA TYR A 244 13.26 -0.96 4.96
C TYR A 244 12.27 -2.13 4.88
N GLY A 245 10.98 -1.83 4.66
CA GLY A 245 9.91 -2.83 4.59
C GLY A 245 10.16 -3.90 3.53
N GLY A 246 10.75 -3.51 2.39
CA GLY A 246 11.16 -4.44 1.33
C GLY A 246 12.26 -5.42 1.74
N ALA A 247 13.07 -5.07 2.73
CA ALA A 247 14.17 -5.92 3.20
C ALA A 247 13.78 -6.77 4.41
N VAL A 248 12.91 -6.27 5.30
CA VAL A 248 12.61 -6.97 6.57
C VAL A 248 11.21 -7.60 6.62
N ALA A 249 10.19 -6.97 6.01
CA ALA A 249 8.82 -7.49 6.03
C ALA A 249 8.47 -8.32 4.79
N ALA A 250 8.98 -7.95 3.62
CA ALA A 250 8.69 -8.65 2.37
C ALA A 250 9.16 -10.14 2.36
N PRO A 251 10.32 -10.52 2.91
CA PRO A 251 10.71 -11.93 3.01
C PRO A 251 9.74 -12.75 3.87
N VAL A 252 9.25 -12.18 4.97
CA VAL A 252 8.26 -12.84 5.84
C VAL A 252 6.94 -13.01 5.08
N PHE A 253 6.49 -11.98 4.36
CA PHE A 253 5.33 -12.08 3.48
C PHE A 253 5.47 -13.23 2.48
N SER A 254 6.60 -13.34 1.78
CA SER A 254 6.87 -14.41 0.81
C SER A 254 6.73 -15.80 1.43
N GLN A 255 7.31 -16.01 2.61
CA GLN A 255 7.22 -17.30 3.31
C GLN A 255 5.79 -17.62 3.74
N VAL A 256 5.07 -16.65 4.33
CA VAL A 256 3.68 -16.84 4.77
C VAL A 256 2.78 -17.15 3.58
N VAL A 257 2.91 -16.40 2.49
CA VAL A 257 2.12 -16.60 1.26
C VAL A 257 2.36 -17.98 0.67
N GLY A 258 3.63 -18.37 0.50
CA GLY A 258 3.99 -19.65 -0.10
C GLY A 258 3.45 -20.85 0.69
N GLN A 259 3.52 -20.79 2.01
CA GLN A 259 2.98 -21.83 2.88
C GLN A 259 1.45 -21.83 2.90
N THR A 260 0.82 -20.68 3.06
CA THR A 260 -0.64 -20.55 3.17
C THR A 260 -1.34 -21.00 1.88
N LEU A 261 -0.85 -20.58 0.71
CA LEU A 261 -1.48 -20.96 -0.56
C LEU A 261 -1.39 -22.48 -0.82
N ARG A 262 -0.29 -23.14 -0.41
CA ARG A 262 -0.18 -24.59 -0.47
C ARG A 262 -1.16 -25.27 0.47
N LEU A 263 -1.29 -24.80 1.71
CA LEU A 263 -2.27 -25.33 2.68
C LEU A 263 -3.71 -25.14 2.20
N LEU A 264 -3.99 -24.08 1.47
CA LEU A 264 -5.30 -23.84 0.86
C LEU A 264 -5.50 -24.59 -0.47
N ASN A 265 -4.55 -25.41 -0.90
CA ASN A 265 -4.56 -26.13 -2.17
C ASN A 265 -4.79 -25.20 -3.38
N VAL A 266 -4.23 -23.99 -3.34
CA VAL A 266 -4.28 -23.07 -4.48
C VAL A 266 -3.21 -23.50 -5.49
N PRO A 267 -3.58 -23.76 -6.76
CA PRO A 267 -2.60 -24.15 -7.76
C PRO A 267 -1.63 -23.00 -8.04
N PRO A 268 -0.34 -23.29 -8.31
CA PRO A 268 0.61 -22.30 -8.77
C PRO A 268 0.15 -21.60 -10.05
N ASP A 269 0.40 -20.29 -10.16
CA ASP A 269 0.10 -19.47 -11.32
C ASP A 269 1.35 -18.83 -11.96
N ALA A 270 2.54 -19.16 -11.43
CA ALA A 270 3.82 -18.70 -11.95
C ALA A 270 4.80 -19.87 -12.15
N ASP A 271 5.64 -19.76 -13.18
CA ASP A 271 6.71 -20.73 -13.43
C ASP A 271 7.82 -20.58 -12.35
N VAL A 272 8.15 -21.67 -11.68
CA VAL A 272 9.20 -21.71 -10.63
C VAL A 272 10.58 -21.31 -11.20
N LYS A 273 10.84 -21.59 -12.48
CA LYS A 273 12.13 -21.29 -13.12
C LYS A 273 12.35 -19.78 -13.33
N SER A 274 11.30 -18.98 -13.40
CA SER A 274 11.40 -17.53 -13.61
C SER A 274 11.75 -16.73 -12.34
N GLN A 275 11.85 -17.39 -11.19
CA GLN A 275 11.97 -16.75 -9.88
C GLN A 275 13.38 -16.83 -9.26
N ILE A 276 14.40 -17.09 -10.05
CA ILE A 276 15.80 -16.98 -9.57
C ILE A 276 16.12 -15.50 -9.45
N VAL A 277 15.96 -14.95 -8.26
CA VAL A 277 16.24 -13.56 -7.96
C VAL A 277 17.75 -13.34 -8.00
N ALA A 278 18.26 -12.55 -8.95
CA ALA A 278 19.59 -12.00 -8.85
C ALA A 278 19.70 -11.16 -7.57
N LYS A 279 20.83 -11.17 -6.88
CA LYS A 279 21.11 -10.34 -5.71
C LYS A 279 20.62 -8.91 -5.95
N VAL A 280 19.61 -8.49 -5.23
CA VAL A 280 19.02 -7.16 -5.40
C VAL A 280 19.78 -6.18 -4.52
N PRO A 281 20.29 -5.06 -5.07
CA PRO A 281 20.79 -3.97 -4.24
C PRO A 281 19.65 -3.42 -3.38
N ALA A 282 19.97 -3.01 -2.16
CA ALA A 282 19.00 -2.39 -1.27
C ALA A 282 18.38 -1.16 -1.95
N VAL A 283 17.05 -1.14 -2.07
CA VAL A 283 16.32 0.02 -2.58
C VAL A 283 15.97 0.89 -1.38
N GLU A 284 16.50 2.12 -1.37
CA GLU A 284 16.14 3.11 -0.36
C GLU A 284 14.74 3.66 -0.64
N GLU A 285 13.90 3.68 0.39
CA GLU A 285 12.58 4.31 0.34
C GLU A 285 12.67 5.74 0.87
N SER A 286 11.94 6.68 0.24
CA SER A 286 11.81 8.04 0.74
C SER A 286 10.77 8.13 1.86
N PHE A 287 11.12 8.79 2.94
CA PHE A 287 10.27 9.12 4.08
C PHE A 287 9.65 10.51 3.95
#